data_7e8d45d4ef66210b489fb1ae56b71d13
#
_entry.id   7e8d45d4ef66210b489fb1ae56b71d13
#
_cell.length_a   1.000
_cell.length_b   1.000
_cell.length_c   1.000
_cell.angle_alpha   90.00
_cell.angle_beta   90.00
_cell.angle_gamma   90.00
#
_symmetry.space_group_name_H-M   'P 1'
#
loop_
_entity.id
_entity.type
_entity.pdbx_description
1 polymer ?
#
loop_
_entity_poly.entity_id
_entity_poly.type
_entity_poly.pdbx_seq_one_letter_code
_entity_poly.pdbx_strand_id
1 'polypeptide(L)'
;MPKTALVTGASSGMGEEIARTLHKLGYTVYAAARRTDRLEQLATIGIHALTMDVTDNESMTSGIEKIITETGHIDVLINNAGYGSYGAIEDIPMDEARHQFEVNVFGLARLIQLVLPYMRAQRSGTIINISSVGGRLTNPLGGWYHASKHAVEALSDALRMETAPFRH
;
A
#
# COMPACT_ATOMS: atom_id res chain seq x y z
N MET A 1 -3.01 10.14 21.62
CA MET A 1 -3.36 8.79 21.13
C MET A 1 -2.18 8.25 20.31
N PRO A 2 -1.97 6.92 20.29
CA PRO A 2 -0.96 6.34 19.40
C PRO A 2 -1.27 6.69 17.94
N LYS A 3 -0.24 6.87 17.12
CA LYS A 3 -0.41 7.04 15.68
C LYS A 3 -0.92 5.76 15.03
N THR A 4 -1.80 5.90 14.05
CA THR A 4 -2.42 4.77 13.33
C THR A 4 -1.75 4.56 11.98
N ALA A 5 -1.36 3.33 11.68
CA ALA A 5 -0.71 2.94 10.44
C ALA A 5 -1.45 1.80 9.73
N LEU A 6 -1.63 1.93 8.42
CA LEU A 6 -2.08 0.85 7.54
C LEU A 6 -0.91 0.36 6.69
N VAL A 7 -0.66 -0.94 6.71
CA VAL A 7 0.37 -1.60 5.89
C VAL A 7 -0.30 -2.62 4.99
N THR A 8 -0.23 -2.45 3.67
CA THR A 8 -0.76 -3.43 2.70
C THR A 8 0.27 -4.47 2.32
N GLY A 9 -0.19 -5.65 1.90
CA GLY A 9 0.70 -6.77 1.59
C GLY A 9 1.47 -7.28 2.81
N ALA A 10 0.88 -7.16 4.00
CA ALA A 10 1.54 -7.42 5.28
C ALA A 10 1.55 -8.90 5.70
N SER A 11 1.09 -9.82 4.85
CA SER A 11 1.05 -11.26 5.18
C SER A 11 2.43 -11.95 5.10
N SER A 12 3.46 -11.29 4.60
CA SER A 12 4.82 -11.85 4.47
C SER A 12 5.86 -10.79 4.12
N GLY A 13 7.13 -11.16 4.25
CA GLY A 13 8.27 -10.37 3.75
C GLY A 13 8.35 -8.97 4.34
N MET A 14 8.66 -7.98 3.49
CA MET A 14 8.83 -6.59 3.92
C MET A 14 7.59 -6.00 4.60
N GLY A 15 6.40 -6.29 4.09
CA GLY A 15 5.16 -5.76 4.67
C GLY A 15 4.94 -6.26 6.10
N GLU A 16 5.20 -7.52 6.37
CA GLU A 16 5.15 -8.09 7.72
C GLU A 16 6.16 -7.43 8.64
N GLU A 17 7.41 -7.29 8.20
CA GLU A 17 8.46 -6.68 9.02
C GLU A 17 8.21 -5.19 9.30
N ILE A 18 7.69 -4.46 8.32
CA ILE A 18 7.25 -3.07 8.50
C ILE A 18 6.15 -3.00 9.56
N ALA A 19 5.13 -3.86 9.47
CA ALA A 19 4.04 -3.89 10.43
C ALA A 19 4.55 -4.17 11.87
N ARG A 20 5.43 -5.15 12.04
CA ARG A 20 6.07 -5.48 13.32
C ARG A 20 6.90 -4.32 13.86
N THR A 21 7.67 -3.67 13.00
CA THR A 21 8.52 -2.54 13.38
C THR A 21 7.69 -1.34 13.85
N LEU A 22 6.65 -0.97 13.10
CA LEU A 22 5.76 0.11 13.50
C LEU A 22 5.04 -0.19 14.82
N HIS A 23 4.63 -1.44 15.02
CA HIS A 23 4.01 -1.86 16.28
C HIS A 23 4.98 -1.73 17.47
N LYS A 24 6.25 -2.16 17.32
CA LYS A 24 7.30 -1.97 18.34
C LYS A 24 7.55 -0.49 18.66
N LEU A 25 7.35 0.39 17.69
CA LEU A 25 7.46 1.85 17.86
C LEU A 25 6.22 2.48 18.50
N GLY A 26 5.21 1.69 18.89
CA GLY A 26 4.02 2.16 19.59
C GLY A 26 2.89 2.64 18.67
N TYR A 27 2.92 2.31 17.39
CA TYR A 27 1.79 2.58 16.48
C TYR A 27 0.67 1.58 16.70
N THR A 28 -0.58 2.04 16.51
CA THR A 28 -1.71 1.15 16.25
C THR A 28 -1.61 0.72 14.78
N VAL A 29 -1.31 -0.54 14.53
CA VAL A 29 -1.02 -1.04 13.18
C VAL A 29 -2.14 -1.93 12.68
N TYR A 30 -2.63 -1.63 11.48
CA TYR A 30 -3.50 -2.49 10.68
C TYR A 30 -2.68 -3.14 9.58
N ALA A 31 -2.50 -4.45 9.69
CA ALA A 31 -1.82 -5.27 8.70
C ALA A 31 -2.85 -5.83 7.72
N ALA A 32 -2.80 -5.37 6.48
CA ALA A 32 -3.78 -5.72 5.46
C ALA A 32 -3.23 -6.71 4.43
N ALA A 33 -3.98 -7.77 4.16
CA ALA A 33 -3.71 -8.74 3.10
C ALA A 33 -4.99 -9.52 2.74
N ARG A 34 -4.95 -10.22 1.61
CA ARG A 34 -6.05 -11.10 1.16
C ARG A 34 -6.17 -12.35 2.02
N ARG A 35 -5.04 -12.92 2.45
CA ARG A 35 -4.97 -14.15 3.25
C ARG A 35 -4.90 -13.81 4.73
N THR A 36 -5.90 -14.24 5.48
CA THR A 36 -6.03 -13.98 6.91
C THR A 36 -5.19 -14.92 7.78
N ASP A 37 -4.97 -16.16 7.34
CA ASP A 37 -4.21 -17.18 8.06
C ASP A 37 -2.83 -16.68 8.52
N ARG A 38 -2.13 -15.94 7.68
CA ARG A 38 -0.84 -15.35 8.02
C ARG A 38 -0.94 -14.10 8.88
N LEU A 39 -2.06 -13.37 8.81
CA LEU A 39 -2.31 -12.20 9.64
C LEU A 39 -2.66 -12.59 11.08
N GLU A 40 -3.17 -13.80 11.32
CA GLU A 40 -3.49 -14.30 12.66
C GLU A 40 -2.25 -14.29 13.58
N GLN A 41 -1.08 -14.61 13.07
CA GLN A 41 0.17 -14.52 13.83
C GLN A 41 0.50 -13.09 14.27
N LEU A 42 0.19 -12.11 13.43
CA LEU A 42 0.36 -10.70 13.77
C LEU A 42 -0.67 -10.25 14.82
N ALA A 43 -1.86 -10.80 14.77
CA ALA A 43 -2.90 -10.51 15.76
C ALA A 43 -2.51 -10.96 17.18
N THR A 44 -1.75 -12.06 17.32
CA THR A 44 -1.28 -12.53 18.64
C THR A 44 -0.35 -11.55 19.36
N ILE A 45 0.28 -10.64 18.65
CA ILE A 45 1.18 -9.62 19.20
C ILE A 45 0.54 -8.23 19.27
N GLY A 46 -0.78 -8.11 18.99
CA GLY A 46 -1.52 -6.85 19.10
C GLY A 46 -1.58 -6.01 17.82
N ILE A 47 -1.19 -6.57 16.66
CA ILE A 47 -1.39 -5.93 15.35
C ILE A 47 -2.78 -6.30 14.84
N HIS A 48 -3.54 -5.33 14.37
CA HIS A 48 -4.90 -5.56 13.85
C HIS A 48 -4.82 -6.22 12.47
N ALA A 49 -5.34 -7.45 12.36
CA ALA A 49 -5.50 -8.13 11.08
C ALA A 49 -6.65 -7.52 10.29
N LEU A 50 -6.40 -7.15 9.05
CA LEU A 50 -7.40 -6.57 8.15
C LEU A 50 -7.42 -7.33 6.81
N THR A 51 -8.54 -8.00 6.52
CA THR A 51 -8.72 -8.59 5.20
C THR A 51 -8.95 -7.47 4.19
N MET A 52 -8.08 -7.39 3.19
CA MET A 52 -8.18 -6.36 2.14
C MET A 52 -7.57 -6.89 0.84
N ASP A 53 -8.34 -6.77 -0.24
CA ASP A 53 -7.84 -6.92 -1.60
C ASP A 53 -7.68 -5.53 -2.23
N VAL A 54 -6.45 -5.19 -2.60
CA VAL A 54 -6.13 -3.89 -3.21
C VAL A 54 -6.61 -3.76 -4.66
N THR A 55 -7.18 -4.82 -5.23
CA THR A 55 -7.83 -4.79 -6.55
C THR A 55 -9.35 -4.64 -6.45
N ASP A 56 -9.90 -4.64 -5.24
CA ASP A 56 -11.32 -4.51 -4.97
C ASP A 56 -11.61 -3.18 -4.24
N ASN A 57 -12.34 -2.29 -4.92
CA ASN A 57 -12.68 -0.99 -4.37
C ASN A 57 -13.53 -1.07 -3.09
N GLU A 58 -14.46 -2.01 -3.02
CA GLU A 58 -15.33 -2.19 -1.85
C GLU A 58 -14.52 -2.67 -0.64
N SER A 59 -13.61 -3.62 -0.86
CA SER A 59 -12.70 -4.11 0.16
C SER A 59 -11.80 -3.01 0.73
N MET A 60 -11.23 -2.16 -0.15
CA MET A 60 -10.41 -1.02 0.29
C MET A 60 -11.23 0.03 1.06
N THR A 61 -12.41 0.40 0.55
CA THR A 61 -13.28 1.39 1.19
C THR A 61 -13.70 0.93 2.58
N SER A 62 -14.22 -0.28 2.69
CA SER A 62 -14.64 -0.87 3.97
C SER A 62 -13.48 -0.97 4.96
N GLY A 63 -12.28 -1.31 4.47
CA GLY A 63 -11.08 -1.37 5.30
C GLY A 63 -10.69 -0.01 5.89
N ILE A 64 -10.72 1.05 5.09
CA ILE A 64 -10.43 2.42 5.58
C ILE A 64 -11.53 2.89 6.54
N GLU A 65 -12.80 2.67 6.22
CA GLU A 65 -13.93 3.03 7.10
C GLU A 65 -13.81 2.34 8.47
N LYS A 66 -13.43 1.06 8.49
CA LYS A 66 -13.17 0.33 9.73
C LYS A 66 -12.09 1.00 10.56
N ILE A 67 -10.94 1.32 9.97
CA ILE A 67 -9.82 1.99 10.67
C ILE A 67 -10.29 3.33 11.26
N ILE A 68 -10.97 4.15 10.47
CA ILE A 68 -11.46 5.46 10.92
C ILE A 68 -12.51 5.33 12.03
N THR A 69 -13.40 4.34 11.94
CA THR A 69 -14.41 4.10 12.97
C THR A 69 -13.76 3.69 14.29
N GLU A 70 -12.71 2.87 14.25
CA GLU A 70 -12.05 2.34 15.45
C GLU A 70 -11.06 3.34 16.07
N THR A 71 -10.40 4.18 15.26
CA THR A 71 -9.30 5.04 15.75
C THR A 71 -9.54 6.54 15.57
N GLY A 72 -10.49 6.93 14.71
CA GLY A 72 -10.79 8.33 14.39
C GLY A 72 -9.78 8.98 13.42
N HIS A 73 -8.66 8.34 13.12
CA HIS A 73 -7.58 8.92 12.32
C HIS A 73 -6.73 7.87 11.62
N ILE A 74 -5.97 8.30 10.61
CA ILE A 74 -4.94 7.50 9.95
C ILE A 74 -3.72 8.38 9.68
N ASP A 75 -2.59 8.04 10.26
CA ASP A 75 -1.37 8.86 10.19
C ASP A 75 -0.39 8.37 9.14
N VAL A 76 -0.36 7.06 8.89
CA VAL A 76 0.61 6.45 7.97
C VAL A 76 -0.09 5.43 7.08
N LEU A 77 0.10 5.57 5.77
CA LEU A 77 -0.23 4.55 4.78
C LEU A 77 1.05 4.00 4.17
N ILE A 78 1.29 2.70 4.30
CA ILE A 78 2.36 1.99 3.62
C ILE A 78 1.76 1.14 2.50
N ASN A 79 1.86 1.61 1.28
CA ASN A 79 1.51 0.87 0.07
C ASN A 79 2.65 -0.08 -0.29
N ASN A 80 2.62 -1.28 0.30
CA ASN A 80 3.62 -2.32 0.09
C ASN A 80 3.10 -3.47 -0.77
N ALA A 81 1.79 -3.67 -0.89
CA ALA A 81 1.23 -4.71 -1.75
C ALA A 81 1.73 -4.55 -3.19
N GLY A 82 2.27 -5.62 -3.74
CA GLY A 82 2.82 -5.62 -5.09
C GLY A 82 3.51 -6.95 -5.40
N TYR A 83 3.66 -7.23 -6.68
CA TYR A 83 4.41 -8.38 -7.16
C TYR A 83 5.02 -8.09 -8.53
N GLY A 84 5.96 -8.94 -8.96
CA GLY A 84 6.55 -8.90 -10.29
C GLY A 84 6.18 -10.15 -11.08
N SER A 85 5.66 -9.97 -12.28
CA SER A 85 5.54 -11.00 -13.30
C SER A 85 6.62 -10.75 -14.36
N TYR A 86 7.40 -11.77 -14.66
CA TYR A 86 8.57 -11.68 -15.54
C TYR A 86 8.39 -12.57 -16.75
N GLY A 87 8.76 -12.07 -17.92
CA GLY A 87 8.71 -12.70 -19.22
C GLY A 87 8.96 -11.69 -20.32
N ALA A 88 9.16 -12.15 -21.57
CA ALA A 88 9.23 -11.26 -22.70
C ALA A 88 7.90 -10.50 -22.88
N ILE A 89 7.97 -9.26 -23.36
CA ILE A 89 6.75 -8.43 -23.51
C ILE A 89 5.71 -9.12 -24.40
N GLU A 90 6.17 -9.82 -25.43
CA GLU A 90 5.32 -10.57 -26.36
C GLU A 90 4.69 -11.84 -25.77
N ASP A 91 5.28 -12.40 -24.71
CA ASP A 91 4.85 -13.67 -24.11
C ASP A 91 3.91 -13.45 -22.90
N ILE A 92 3.97 -12.30 -22.23
CA ILE A 92 3.12 -12.04 -21.07
C ILE A 92 1.68 -11.78 -21.54
N PRO A 93 0.70 -12.61 -21.10
CA PRO A 93 -0.70 -12.37 -21.41
C PRO A 93 -1.15 -10.98 -20.93
N MET A 94 -1.99 -10.32 -21.72
CA MET A 94 -2.45 -8.96 -21.39
C MET A 94 -3.32 -8.88 -20.12
N ASP A 95 -4.01 -9.95 -19.75
CA ASP A 95 -4.74 -10.04 -18.49
C ASP A 95 -3.79 -10.08 -17.28
N GLU A 96 -2.69 -10.82 -17.37
CA GLU A 96 -1.63 -10.81 -16.36
C GLU A 96 -0.97 -9.42 -16.23
N ALA A 97 -0.63 -8.79 -17.37
CA ALA A 97 -0.09 -7.43 -17.36
C ALA A 97 -1.05 -6.42 -16.71
N ARG A 98 -2.35 -6.51 -17.04
CA ARG A 98 -3.38 -5.66 -16.41
C ARG A 98 -3.50 -5.95 -14.90
N HIS A 99 -3.55 -7.22 -14.50
CA HIS A 99 -3.65 -7.58 -13.09
C HIS A 99 -2.44 -7.07 -12.28
N GLN A 100 -1.23 -7.14 -12.85
CA GLN A 100 -0.05 -6.57 -12.21
C GLN A 100 -0.19 -5.06 -12.01
N PHE A 101 -0.75 -4.33 -12.98
CA PHE A 101 -1.04 -2.90 -12.83
C PHE A 101 -2.16 -2.62 -11.84
N GLU A 102 -3.22 -3.44 -11.79
CA GLU A 102 -4.29 -3.33 -10.79
C GLU A 102 -3.70 -3.40 -9.37
N VAL A 103 -2.80 -4.35 -9.11
CA VAL A 103 -2.18 -4.49 -7.79
C VAL A 103 -1.15 -3.38 -7.54
N ASN A 104 -0.18 -3.20 -8.44
CA ASN A 104 1.00 -2.37 -8.20
C ASN A 104 0.75 -0.86 -8.32
N VAL A 105 -0.26 -0.46 -9.11
CA VAL A 105 -0.51 0.95 -9.48
C VAL A 105 -1.90 1.41 -9.06
N PHE A 106 -2.96 0.78 -9.57
CA PHE A 106 -4.32 1.28 -9.35
C PHE A 106 -4.78 1.09 -7.90
N GLY A 107 -4.52 -0.06 -7.28
CA GLY A 107 -4.84 -0.29 -5.87
C GLY A 107 -4.11 0.68 -4.94
N LEU A 108 -2.80 0.89 -5.19
CA LEU A 108 -2.00 1.90 -4.49
C LEU A 108 -2.62 3.30 -4.63
N ALA A 109 -2.93 3.72 -5.85
CA ALA A 109 -3.51 5.03 -6.13
C ALA A 109 -4.89 5.19 -5.47
N ARG A 110 -5.70 4.13 -5.49
CA ARG A 110 -7.02 4.15 -4.86
C ARG A 110 -6.95 4.30 -3.34
N LEU A 111 -6.05 3.59 -2.68
CA LEU A 111 -5.83 3.75 -1.24
C LEU A 111 -5.37 5.17 -0.89
N ILE A 112 -4.50 5.77 -1.71
CA ILE A 112 -4.12 7.19 -1.55
C ILE A 112 -5.37 8.07 -1.60
N GLN A 113 -6.24 7.91 -2.60
CA GLN A 113 -7.48 8.69 -2.71
C GLN A 113 -8.39 8.54 -1.47
N LEU A 114 -8.46 7.33 -0.90
CA LEU A 114 -9.30 7.04 0.26
C LEU A 114 -8.77 7.66 1.55
N VAL A 115 -7.44 7.71 1.77
CA VAL A 115 -6.86 8.24 3.01
C VAL A 115 -6.62 9.74 2.98
N LEU A 116 -6.37 10.34 1.81
CA LEU A 116 -6.03 11.77 1.68
C LEU A 116 -7.06 12.72 2.31
N PRO A 117 -8.38 12.53 2.18
CA PRO A 117 -9.36 13.41 2.82
C PRO A 117 -9.17 13.48 4.35
N TYR A 118 -8.92 12.34 4.98
CA TYR A 118 -8.68 12.26 6.43
C TYR A 118 -7.36 12.93 6.82
N MET A 119 -6.27 12.61 6.13
CA MET A 119 -4.96 13.21 6.38
C MET A 119 -4.99 14.74 6.17
N ARG A 120 -5.74 15.22 5.17
CA ARG A 120 -5.91 16.65 4.93
C ARG A 120 -6.71 17.32 6.05
N ALA A 121 -7.80 16.71 6.52
CA ALA A 121 -8.58 17.21 7.65
C ALA A 121 -7.75 17.26 8.95
N GLN A 122 -6.89 16.26 9.17
CA GLN A 122 -5.94 16.20 10.29
C GLN A 122 -4.79 17.20 10.17
N ARG A 123 -4.53 17.74 8.97
CA ARG A 123 -3.33 18.50 8.61
C ARG A 123 -2.03 17.75 8.89
N SER A 124 -2.09 16.44 8.86
CA SER A 124 -0.93 15.55 9.05
C SER A 124 -1.18 14.21 8.40
N GLY A 125 -0.11 13.57 7.95
CA GLY A 125 -0.16 12.24 7.38
C GLY A 125 1.13 11.93 6.61
N THR A 126 1.43 10.66 6.48
CA THR A 126 2.58 10.18 5.72
C THR A 126 2.14 9.04 4.82
N ILE A 127 2.44 9.14 3.54
CA ILE A 127 2.19 8.08 2.56
C ILE A 127 3.54 7.58 2.06
N ILE A 128 3.79 6.29 2.19
CA ILE A 128 5.00 5.61 1.71
C ILE A 128 4.58 4.58 0.67
N ASN A 129 5.05 4.76 -0.54
CA ASN A 129 4.83 3.84 -1.65
C ASN A 129 6.09 3.01 -1.87
N ILE A 130 6.00 1.69 -1.72
CA ILE A 130 7.14 0.80 -1.95
C ILE A 130 7.34 0.64 -3.45
N SER A 131 8.37 1.29 -3.95
CA SER A 131 8.81 1.19 -5.33
C SER A 131 9.85 0.05 -5.48
N SER A 132 10.78 0.22 -6.38
CA SER A 132 11.86 -0.73 -6.69
C SER A 132 12.98 0.00 -7.43
N VAL A 133 14.17 -0.57 -7.46
CA VAL A 133 15.19 -0.21 -8.46
C VAL A 133 14.59 -0.25 -9.88
N GLY A 134 13.64 -1.18 -10.12
CA GLY A 134 12.87 -1.28 -11.35
C GLY A 134 11.96 -0.09 -11.67
N GLY A 135 11.80 0.87 -10.76
CA GLY A 135 11.16 2.17 -11.03
C GLY A 135 12.10 3.22 -11.60
N ARG A 136 13.40 2.92 -11.67
CA ARG A 136 14.45 3.82 -12.19
C ARG A 136 15.28 3.21 -13.32
N LEU A 137 15.32 1.88 -13.39
CA LEU A 137 16.06 1.12 -14.39
C LEU A 137 15.12 0.11 -15.04
N THR A 138 15.49 -0.32 -16.25
CA THR A 138 14.81 -1.41 -16.96
C THR A 138 15.81 -2.47 -17.37
N ASN A 139 15.36 -3.72 -17.43
CA ASN A 139 16.11 -4.83 -17.96
C ASN A 139 15.21 -5.76 -18.80
N PRO A 140 15.76 -6.63 -19.64
CA PRO A 140 14.96 -7.63 -20.35
C PRO A 140 14.12 -8.47 -19.39
N LEU A 141 12.98 -8.96 -19.88
CA LEU A 141 12.03 -9.83 -19.19
C LEU A 141 11.27 -9.19 -18.01
N GLY A 142 11.58 -7.97 -17.63
CA GLY A 142 10.92 -7.25 -16.55
C GLY A 142 10.00 -6.10 -17.02
N GLY A 143 9.70 -6.01 -18.31
CA GLY A 143 9.07 -4.82 -18.91
C GLY A 143 7.83 -4.33 -18.20
N TRP A 144 6.85 -5.19 -17.97
CA TRP A 144 5.60 -4.84 -17.28
C TRP A 144 5.80 -4.48 -15.81
N TYR A 145 6.69 -5.20 -15.11
CA TYR A 145 7.04 -4.87 -13.72
C TYR A 145 7.69 -3.49 -13.63
N HIS A 146 8.71 -3.24 -14.47
CA HIS A 146 9.39 -1.94 -14.50
C HIS A 146 8.44 -0.81 -14.87
N ALA A 147 7.56 -0.99 -15.86
CA ALA A 147 6.54 -0.02 -16.21
C ALA A 147 5.63 0.32 -15.02
N SER A 148 5.17 -0.69 -14.27
CA SER A 148 4.36 -0.47 -13.08
C SER A 148 5.11 0.32 -12.00
N LYS A 149 6.39 0.04 -11.78
CA LYS A 149 7.20 0.74 -10.78
C LYS A 149 7.61 2.16 -11.20
N HIS A 150 7.82 2.41 -12.50
CA HIS A 150 7.95 3.78 -13.03
C HIS A 150 6.66 4.58 -12.83
N ALA A 151 5.49 3.96 -13.02
CA ALA A 151 4.21 4.60 -12.73
C ALA A 151 4.09 4.97 -11.24
N VAL A 152 4.50 4.10 -10.31
CA VAL A 152 4.52 4.40 -8.86
C VAL A 152 5.43 5.58 -8.54
N GLU A 153 6.61 5.67 -9.15
CA GLU A 153 7.52 6.82 -8.99
C GLU A 153 6.86 8.13 -9.46
N ALA A 154 6.30 8.12 -10.67
CA ALA A 154 5.65 9.31 -11.23
C ALA A 154 4.45 9.77 -10.38
N LEU A 155 3.58 8.85 -9.95
CA LEU A 155 2.45 9.15 -9.06
C LEU A 155 2.92 9.69 -7.71
N SER A 156 3.99 9.14 -7.15
CA SER A 156 4.55 9.59 -5.87
C SER A 156 5.11 11.00 -5.97
N ASP A 157 5.81 11.32 -7.06
CA ASP A 157 6.35 12.65 -7.31
C ASP A 157 5.23 13.69 -7.51
N ALA A 158 4.21 13.36 -8.31
CA ALA A 158 3.05 14.20 -8.51
C ALA A 158 2.31 14.47 -7.19
N LEU A 159 2.02 13.42 -6.42
CA LEU A 159 1.34 13.52 -5.14
C LEU A 159 2.11 14.42 -4.15
N ARG A 160 3.44 14.32 -4.13
CA ARG A 160 4.28 15.16 -3.28
C ARG A 160 4.14 16.65 -3.62
N MET A 161 4.06 16.98 -4.90
CA MET A 161 3.84 18.36 -5.35
C MET A 161 2.42 18.85 -5.04
N GLU A 162 1.42 18.02 -5.29
CA GLU A 162 0.00 18.34 -5.04
C GLU A 162 -0.31 18.53 -3.55
N THR A 163 0.39 17.81 -2.67
CA THR A 163 0.19 17.89 -1.22
C THR A 163 1.09 18.92 -0.54
N ALA A 164 2.07 19.47 -1.22
CA ALA A 164 3.00 20.46 -0.65
C ALA A 164 2.30 21.66 0.05
N PRO A 165 1.21 22.23 -0.49
CA PRO A 165 0.50 23.33 0.16
C PRO A 165 -0.15 22.97 1.51
N PHE A 166 -0.29 21.68 1.81
CA PHE A 166 -0.91 21.18 3.06
C PHE A 166 0.11 20.71 4.09
N ARG A 167 1.42 20.88 3.81
CA ARG A 167 2.49 20.60 4.78
C ARG A 167 2.69 21.82 5.66
N HIS A 168 2.57 21.62 6.96
CA HIS A 168 2.87 22.63 7.98
C HIS A 168 3.92 22.10 8.94
#